data_4f3b364a397572b49abb9fbca5e120de
#
_entry.id   4f3b364a397572b49abb9fbca5e120de
#
_cell.length_a   1.000
_cell.length_b   1.000
_cell.length_c   1.000
_cell.angle_alpha   90.00
_cell.angle_beta   90.00
_cell.angle_gamma   90.00
#
_symmetry.space_group_name_H-M   'P 1'
#
loop_
_entity.id
_entity.type
_entity.pdbx_description
1 polymer ?
#
loop_
_entity_poly.entity_id
_entity_poly.type
_entity_poly.pdbx_seq_one_letter_code
_entity_poly.pdbx_strand_id
1 'polypeptide(L)'
;MVRRKLNAPTSYDVARHAGVSQAVVSRAFQAVSPISPATRARVLASAAELGYQPNAVARSLITKRSGLVGVLLTEATQRDTPDVLILVAQSLLEQGFQPLLFPCTRESEGSSALDKALSFGVDGVVSCVGLSQADLARARLRQRPVVLFNRHSEDADVLQVACDHANAARLLASRLFAAGHRRFAVVTGPHDGPVSTLRVDNFLARLAELGVRGVAKYEGDYHYESGHAAAMKLLAAAPLRALSPRPEVVFCANDAMALGVLNAARFALMLRVPSDVSVVGFDDIPAGRRPAYLLTTVRQPFEQMANAAALLLHQQVDDVPTPSRRVLLAGTLIERGSAQLLPDSPARHEGHAAY
;
A
#
# COMPACT_ATOMS: atom_id res chain seq x y z
N MET A 1 18.38 -51.68 -7.64
CA MET A 1 17.76 -51.18 -6.38
C MET A 1 16.61 -50.25 -6.76
N VAL A 2 15.36 -50.68 -6.68
CA VAL A 2 14.16 -49.90 -6.94
C VAL A 2 13.98 -48.94 -5.78
N ARG A 3 14.11 -47.62 -5.99
CA ARG A 3 13.75 -46.58 -5.00
C ARG A 3 12.24 -46.75 -4.68
N ARG A 4 11.91 -47.31 -3.54
CA ARG A 4 10.56 -47.22 -2.98
C ARG A 4 10.20 -45.75 -2.87
N LYS A 5 9.25 -45.24 -3.68
CA LYS A 5 8.61 -43.94 -3.45
C LYS A 5 7.98 -44.03 -2.05
N LEU A 6 8.57 -43.35 -1.08
CA LEU A 6 7.95 -43.07 0.18
C LEU A 6 6.71 -42.22 -0.12
N ASN A 7 5.54 -42.86 -0.24
CA ASN A 7 4.29 -42.11 -0.33
C ASN A 7 4.13 -41.34 0.98
N ALA A 8 3.94 -40.04 0.91
CA ALA A 8 3.64 -39.25 2.09
C ALA A 8 2.41 -39.81 2.79
N PRO A 9 2.40 -39.83 4.14
CA PRO A 9 1.27 -40.39 4.91
C PRO A 9 -0.01 -39.66 4.56
N THR A 10 -1.11 -40.39 4.53
CA THR A 10 -2.44 -39.88 4.19
C THR A 10 -3.33 -39.78 5.43
N SER A 11 -4.47 -39.08 5.33
CA SER A 11 -5.47 -39.03 6.38
C SER A 11 -6.03 -40.43 6.73
N TYR A 12 -6.00 -41.38 5.79
CA TYR A 12 -6.38 -42.78 6.03
C TYR A 12 -5.36 -43.50 6.89
N ASP A 13 -4.08 -43.21 6.74
CA ASP A 13 -3.03 -43.84 7.58
C ASP A 13 -3.12 -43.31 9.02
N VAL A 14 -3.38 -42.01 9.20
CA VAL A 14 -3.65 -41.44 10.53
C VAL A 14 -4.91 -42.04 11.16
N ALA A 15 -5.98 -42.21 10.38
CA ALA A 15 -7.23 -42.81 10.85
C ALA A 15 -6.99 -44.23 11.37
N ARG A 16 -6.22 -45.03 10.61
CA ARG A 16 -5.86 -46.40 11.00
C ARG A 16 -5.00 -46.43 12.26
N HIS A 17 -3.99 -45.55 12.34
CA HIS A 17 -3.07 -45.48 13.48
C HIS A 17 -3.78 -45.02 14.76
N ALA A 18 -4.66 -44.00 14.66
CA ALA A 18 -5.41 -43.46 15.78
C ALA A 18 -6.66 -44.29 16.17
N GLY A 19 -7.02 -45.32 15.40
CA GLY A 19 -8.22 -46.16 15.66
C GLY A 19 -9.53 -45.35 15.50
N VAL A 20 -9.62 -44.49 14.50
CA VAL A 20 -10.79 -43.63 14.23
C VAL A 20 -11.16 -43.65 12.74
N SER A 21 -12.31 -43.08 12.37
CA SER A 21 -12.63 -42.88 10.96
C SER A 21 -11.88 -41.68 10.36
N GLN A 22 -11.69 -41.69 9.02
CA GLN A 22 -11.08 -40.57 8.28
C GLN A 22 -11.84 -39.27 8.53
N ALA A 23 -13.16 -39.28 8.68
CA ALA A 23 -13.97 -38.11 9.01
C ALA A 23 -13.61 -37.53 10.39
N VAL A 24 -13.25 -38.35 11.37
CA VAL A 24 -12.78 -37.87 12.68
C VAL A 24 -11.41 -37.24 12.56
N VAL A 25 -10.51 -37.79 11.73
CA VAL A 25 -9.20 -37.18 11.45
C VAL A 25 -9.41 -35.81 10.85
N SER A 26 -10.24 -35.68 9.82
CA SER A 26 -10.54 -34.38 9.19
C SER A 26 -11.07 -33.33 10.20
N ARG A 27 -11.96 -33.76 11.10
CA ARG A 27 -12.51 -32.89 12.15
C ARG A 27 -11.47 -32.50 13.21
N ALA A 28 -10.52 -33.37 13.52
CA ALA A 28 -9.48 -33.08 14.53
C ALA A 28 -8.61 -31.90 14.18
N PHE A 29 -8.44 -31.59 12.87
CA PHE A 29 -7.69 -30.44 12.36
C PHE A 29 -8.54 -29.19 12.17
N GLN A 30 -9.84 -29.20 12.49
CA GLN A 30 -10.69 -28.01 12.46
C GLN A 30 -10.64 -27.27 13.79
N ALA A 31 -10.67 -25.93 13.78
CA ALA A 31 -10.62 -25.12 15.01
C ALA A 31 -11.83 -25.41 15.93
N VAL A 32 -13.03 -25.46 15.35
CA VAL A 32 -14.27 -25.81 16.05
C VAL A 32 -14.75 -27.16 15.50
N SER A 33 -14.85 -28.16 16.36
CA SER A 33 -15.22 -29.52 15.95
C SER A 33 -15.92 -30.26 17.08
N PRO A 34 -17.00 -31.01 16.79
CA PRO A 34 -17.77 -31.76 17.77
C PRO A 34 -17.10 -33.09 18.15
N ILE A 35 -15.79 -33.11 18.37
CA ILE A 35 -15.05 -34.29 18.85
C ILE A 35 -14.50 -34.02 20.25
N SER A 36 -14.40 -35.12 21.08
CA SER A 36 -13.86 -34.98 22.42
C SER A 36 -12.39 -34.52 22.43
N PRO A 37 -11.95 -33.73 23.43
CA PRO A 37 -10.55 -33.33 23.57
C PRO A 37 -9.58 -34.52 23.55
N ALA A 38 -9.94 -35.64 24.20
CA ALA A 38 -9.13 -36.87 24.22
C ALA A 38 -8.96 -37.47 22.81
N THR A 39 -10.05 -37.53 22.02
CA THR A 39 -9.99 -38.02 20.64
C THR A 39 -9.15 -37.13 19.78
N ARG A 40 -9.29 -35.81 19.93
CA ARG A 40 -8.49 -34.82 19.20
C ARG A 40 -7.00 -34.99 19.51
N ALA A 41 -6.64 -35.08 20.79
CA ALA A 41 -5.24 -35.27 21.21
C ALA A 41 -4.62 -36.53 20.60
N ARG A 42 -5.36 -37.66 20.63
CA ARG A 42 -4.93 -38.95 20.06
C ARG A 42 -4.69 -38.85 18.55
N VAL A 43 -5.57 -38.18 17.81
CA VAL A 43 -5.42 -38.00 16.36
C VAL A 43 -4.21 -37.10 16.04
N LEU A 44 -4.02 -35.99 16.76
CA LEU A 44 -2.89 -35.11 16.56
C LEU A 44 -1.56 -35.79 16.90
N ALA A 45 -1.49 -36.61 17.98
CA ALA A 45 -0.31 -37.40 18.30
C ALA A 45 0.01 -38.42 17.18
N SER A 46 -0.99 -39.15 16.70
CA SER A 46 -0.83 -40.09 15.59
C SER A 46 -0.36 -39.39 14.30
N ALA A 47 -0.88 -38.21 14.01
CA ALA A 47 -0.46 -37.40 12.85
C ALA A 47 1.01 -36.96 12.98
N ALA A 48 1.43 -36.53 14.17
CA ALA A 48 2.80 -36.13 14.45
C ALA A 48 3.78 -37.31 14.30
N GLU A 49 3.45 -38.48 14.86
CA GLU A 49 4.27 -39.71 14.76
C GLU A 49 4.46 -40.16 13.30
N LEU A 50 3.42 -40.03 12.48
CA LEU A 50 3.46 -40.39 11.07
C LEU A 50 4.05 -39.31 10.19
N GLY A 51 4.32 -38.09 10.69
CA GLY A 51 4.72 -36.93 9.91
C GLY A 51 3.62 -36.46 8.93
N TYR A 52 2.35 -36.70 9.27
CA TYR A 52 1.22 -36.31 8.46
C TYR A 52 0.90 -34.84 8.66
N GLN A 53 0.76 -34.13 7.54
CA GLN A 53 0.19 -32.77 7.50
C GLN A 53 -1.05 -32.77 6.62
N PRO A 54 -2.15 -32.10 7.05
CA PRO A 54 -3.34 -31.96 6.23
C PRO A 54 -3.02 -31.30 4.90
N ASN A 55 -3.43 -31.93 3.80
CA ASN A 55 -3.26 -31.36 2.48
C ASN A 55 -4.28 -30.23 2.25
N ALA A 56 -3.80 -28.99 2.16
CA ALA A 56 -4.63 -27.81 1.92
C ALA A 56 -5.38 -27.90 0.58
N VAL A 57 -4.76 -28.45 -0.46
CA VAL A 57 -5.39 -28.65 -1.78
C VAL A 57 -6.54 -29.66 -1.69
N ALA A 58 -6.35 -30.77 -1.01
CA ALA A 58 -7.45 -31.75 -0.81
C ALA A 58 -8.61 -31.14 0.00
N ARG A 59 -8.31 -30.31 0.98
CA ARG A 59 -9.33 -29.60 1.77
C ARG A 59 -10.09 -28.58 0.89
N SER A 60 -9.41 -27.85 0.02
CA SER A 60 -10.04 -26.84 -0.85
C SER A 60 -11.05 -27.45 -1.82
N LEU A 61 -10.83 -28.69 -2.28
CA LEU A 61 -11.78 -29.42 -3.14
C LEU A 61 -13.11 -29.72 -2.42
N ILE A 62 -13.06 -29.96 -1.12
CA ILE A 62 -14.24 -30.27 -0.30
C ILE A 62 -14.96 -28.99 0.11
N THR A 63 -14.22 -27.97 0.57
CA THR A 63 -14.77 -26.71 1.08
C THR A 63 -15.11 -25.71 0.01
N LYS A 64 -14.64 -25.91 -1.23
CA LYS A 64 -14.65 -24.97 -2.34
C LYS A 64 -13.92 -23.65 -2.01
N ARG A 65 -13.05 -23.66 -0.99
CA ARG A 65 -12.23 -22.54 -0.54
C ARG A 65 -10.78 -22.96 -0.47
N SER A 66 -9.93 -22.22 -1.13
CA SER A 66 -8.49 -22.49 -1.16
C SER A 66 -7.76 -21.98 0.09
N GLY A 67 -8.31 -20.96 0.74
CA GLY A 67 -7.62 -20.17 1.76
C GLY A 67 -6.50 -19.30 1.19
N LEU A 68 -6.37 -19.21 -0.15
CA LEU A 68 -5.34 -18.44 -0.82
C LEU A 68 -5.89 -17.08 -1.23
N VAL A 69 -5.07 -16.04 -1.08
CA VAL A 69 -5.37 -14.68 -1.59
C VAL A 69 -4.23 -14.23 -2.47
N GLY A 70 -4.56 -13.83 -3.69
CA GLY A 70 -3.58 -13.24 -4.62
C GLY A 70 -3.22 -11.82 -4.18
N VAL A 71 -1.92 -11.51 -4.14
CA VAL A 71 -1.42 -10.15 -3.89
C VAL A 71 -0.67 -9.69 -5.13
N LEU A 72 -1.22 -8.69 -5.82
CA LEU A 72 -0.63 -8.11 -7.03
C LEU A 72 0.16 -6.87 -6.63
N LEU A 73 1.46 -6.84 -6.96
CA LEU A 73 2.38 -5.74 -6.61
C LEU A 73 3.26 -5.38 -7.80
N THR A 74 3.56 -4.07 -7.95
CA THR A 74 4.60 -3.62 -8.89
C THR A 74 5.98 -3.61 -8.23
N GLU A 75 7.04 -3.67 -9.06
CA GLU A 75 8.41 -3.48 -8.60
C GLU A 75 8.60 -2.12 -7.92
N ALA A 76 7.92 -1.07 -8.42
CA ALA A 76 7.94 0.25 -7.81
C ALA A 76 7.41 0.23 -6.36
N THR A 77 6.29 -0.46 -6.11
CA THR A 77 5.75 -0.61 -4.76
C THR A 77 6.74 -1.33 -3.84
N GLN A 78 7.39 -2.39 -4.33
CA GLN A 78 8.39 -3.13 -3.54
C GLN A 78 9.64 -2.31 -3.23
N ARG A 79 10.10 -1.52 -4.17
CA ARG A 79 11.31 -0.69 -4.01
C ARG A 79 11.06 0.48 -3.07
N ASP A 80 9.97 1.20 -3.27
CA ASP A 80 9.73 2.49 -2.62
C ASP A 80 9.00 2.33 -1.27
N THR A 81 8.13 1.32 -1.16
CA THR A 81 7.35 1.02 0.05
C THR A 81 7.37 -0.48 0.38
N PRO A 82 8.56 -1.06 0.69
CA PRO A 82 8.73 -2.50 0.90
C PRO A 82 7.87 -3.05 2.04
N ASP A 83 7.58 -2.23 3.04
CA ASP A 83 6.76 -2.62 4.20
C ASP A 83 5.32 -2.98 3.80
N VAL A 84 4.81 -2.45 2.68
CA VAL A 84 3.42 -2.72 2.22
C VAL A 84 3.19 -4.20 2.00
N LEU A 85 4.13 -4.91 1.36
CA LEU A 85 4.00 -6.35 1.14
C LEU A 85 3.89 -7.12 2.46
N ILE A 86 4.77 -6.79 3.42
CA ILE A 86 4.81 -7.45 4.73
C ILE A 86 3.51 -7.18 5.49
N LEU A 87 3.06 -5.93 5.52
CA LEU A 87 1.84 -5.52 6.21
C LEU A 87 0.60 -6.20 5.62
N VAL A 88 0.46 -6.21 4.29
CA VAL A 88 -0.66 -6.89 3.62
C VAL A 88 -0.62 -8.39 3.89
N ALA A 89 0.58 -9.02 3.81
CA ALA A 89 0.71 -10.44 4.07
C ALA A 89 0.34 -10.79 5.52
N GLN A 90 0.82 -10.03 6.51
CA GLN A 90 0.49 -10.23 7.92
C GLN A 90 -1.00 -10.08 8.19
N SER A 91 -1.62 -9.00 7.68
CA SER A 91 -3.06 -8.77 7.85
C SER A 91 -3.90 -9.89 7.22
N LEU A 92 -3.49 -10.43 6.07
CA LEU A 92 -4.17 -11.57 5.45
C LEU A 92 -4.02 -12.86 6.29
N LEU A 93 -2.83 -13.12 6.84
CA LEU A 93 -2.58 -14.26 7.72
C LEU A 93 -3.43 -14.19 9.00
N GLU A 94 -3.59 -13.02 9.60
CA GLU A 94 -4.46 -12.79 10.75
C GLU A 94 -5.93 -13.09 10.45
N GLN A 95 -6.37 -12.88 9.20
CA GLN A 95 -7.70 -13.26 8.73
C GLN A 95 -7.79 -14.73 8.28
N GLY A 96 -6.73 -15.52 8.46
CA GLY A 96 -6.69 -16.94 8.10
C GLY A 96 -6.44 -17.24 6.62
N PHE A 97 -6.05 -16.25 5.82
CA PHE A 97 -5.67 -16.42 4.43
C PHE A 97 -4.16 -16.59 4.25
N GLN A 98 -3.76 -17.39 3.28
CA GLN A 98 -2.38 -17.51 2.84
C GLN A 98 -2.15 -16.61 1.63
N PRO A 99 -1.29 -15.58 1.72
CA PRO A 99 -0.98 -14.72 0.58
C PRO A 99 -0.16 -15.47 -0.48
N LEU A 100 -0.52 -15.24 -1.74
CA LEU A 100 0.21 -15.73 -2.92
C LEU A 100 0.59 -14.52 -3.79
N LEU A 101 1.90 -14.29 -3.97
CA LEU A 101 2.42 -13.11 -4.63
C LEU A 101 2.42 -13.26 -6.15
N PHE A 102 1.91 -12.25 -6.83
CA PHE A 102 1.94 -12.08 -8.29
C PHE A 102 2.64 -10.76 -8.62
N PRO A 103 3.97 -10.78 -8.86
CA PRO A 103 4.71 -9.57 -9.18
C PRO A 103 4.40 -9.09 -10.60
N CYS A 104 4.34 -7.78 -10.76
CA CYS A 104 4.22 -7.07 -12.02
C CYS A 104 5.40 -6.13 -12.19
N THR A 105 6.01 -6.09 -13.36
CA THR A 105 7.06 -5.11 -13.66
C THR A 105 6.43 -3.73 -13.91
N ARG A 106 5.25 -3.71 -14.56
CA ARG A 106 4.52 -2.49 -14.93
C ARG A 106 3.05 -2.58 -14.55
N GLU A 107 2.41 -1.43 -14.39
CA GLU A 107 0.96 -1.33 -14.15
C GLU A 107 0.15 -2.04 -15.26
N SER A 108 0.58 -1.98 -16.52
CA SER A 108 -0.08 -2.63 -17.67
C SER A 108 -0.14 -4.16 -17.58
N GLU A 109 0.63 -4.78 -16.71
CA GLU A 109 0.63 -6.24 -16.50
C GLU A 109 -0.44 -6.71 -15.50
N GLY A 110 -1.17 -5.79 -14.86
CA GLY A 110 -2.18 -6.10 -13.85
C GLY A 110 -3.24 -7.10 -14.32
N SER A 111 -3.71 -6.97 -15.56
CA SER A 111 -4.68 -7.90 -16.16
C SER A 111 -4.13 -9.34 -16.22
N SER A 112 -2.90 -9.51 -16.71
CA SER A 112 -2.25 -10.83 -16.79
C SER A 112 -1.98 -11.43 -15.42
N ALA A 113 -1.56 -10.61 -14.45
CA ALA A 113 -1.33 -11.05 -13.07
C ALA A 113 -2.65 -11.47 -12.40
N LEU A 114 -3.72 -10.73 -12.64
CA LEU A 114 -5.06 -11.11 -12.17
C LEU A 114 -5.49 -12.46 -12.74
N ASP A 115 -5.36 -12.66 -14.06
CA ASP A 115 -5.75 -13.92 -14.70
C ASP A 115 -4.93 -15.10 -14.16
N LYS A 116 -3.64 -14.91 -13.91
CA LYS A 116 -2.80 -15.91 -13.23
C LYS A 116 -3.32 -16.20 -11.82
N ALA A 117 -3.56 -15.19 -10.99
CA ALA A 117 -4.10 -15.37 -9.65
C ALA A 117 -5.41 -16.15 -9.67
N LEU A 118 -6.35 -15.79 -10.55
CA LEU A 118 -7.62 -16.47 -10.71
C LEU A 118 -7.46 -17.92 -11.17
N SER A 119 -6.44 -18.24 -11.98
CA SER A 119 -6.14 -19.61 -12.42
C SER A 119 -5.61 -20.50 -11.29
N PHE A 120 -4.98 -19.93 -10.26
CA PHE A 120 -4.57 -20.66 -9.05
C PHE A 120 -5.73 -20.90 -8.09
N GLY A 121 -6.95 -20.48 -8.42
CA GLY A 121 -8.13 -20.70 -7.59
C GLY A 121 -8.10 -19.95 -6.27
N VAL A 122 -7.49 -18.75 -6.24
CA VAL A 122 -7.51 -17.89 -5.05
C VAL A 122 -8.94 -17.54 -4.64
N ASP A 123 -9.20 -17.34 -3.35
CA ASP A 123 -10.52 -16.96 -2.84
C ASP A 123 -10.81 -15.46 -3.05
N GLY A 124 -9.76 -14.68 -3.23
CA GLY A 124 -9.86 -13.26 -3.54
C GLY A 124 -8.50 -12.66 -3.89
N VAL A 125 -8.48 -11.36 -4.19
CA VAL A 125 -7.27 -10.64 -4.60
C VAL A 125 -7.16 -9.30 -3.88
N VAL A 126 -5.96 -8.96 -3.39
CA VAL A 126 -5.57 -7.60 -3.00
C VAL A 126 -4.65 -7.07 -4.10
N SER A 127 -5.06 -6.00 -4.78
CA SER A 127 -4.31 -5.45 -5.89
C SER A 127 -3.71 -4.09 -5.56
N CYS A 128 -2.38 -4.00 -5.49
CA CYS A 128 -1.63 -2.75 -5.48
C CYS A 128 -1.32 -2.26 -6.91
N VAL A 129 -1.95 -2.87 -7.92
CA VAL A 129 -1.82 -2.56 -9.35
C VAL A 129 -3.15 -2.06 -9.86
N GLY A 130 -3.15 -1.10 -10.79
CA GLY A 130 -4.36 -0.64 -11.45
C GLY A 130 -5.00 -1.77 -12.26
N LEU A 131 -6.32 -1.90 -12.15
CA LEU A 131 -7.12 -2.88 -12.88
C LEU A 131 -8.21 -2.15 -13.64
N SER A 132 -8.45 -2.59 -14.88
CA SER A 132 -9.53 -2.04 -15.71
C SER A 132 -10.90 -2.53 -15.23
N GLN A 133 -11.96 -1.85 -15.65
CA GLN A 133 -13.34 -2.28 -15.41
C GLN A 133 -13.61 -3.70 -15.95
N ALA A 134 -13.01 -4.04 -17.10
CA ALA A 134 -13.12 -5.39 -17.66
C ALA A 134 -12.44 -6.45 -16.78
N ASP A 135 -11.30 -6.13 -16.17
CA ASP A 135 -10.60 -7.01 -15.22
C ASP A 135 -11.47 -7.28 -13.99
N LEU A 136 -12.01 -6.23 -13.41
CA LEU A 136 -12.87 -6.31 -12.23
C LEU A 136 -14.17 -7.09 -12.53
N ALA A 137 -14.76 -6.88 -13.72
CA ALA A 137 -15.94 -7.63 -14.15
C ALA A 137 -15.62 -9.13 -14.30
N ARG A 138 -14.44 -9.50 -14.85
CA ARG A 138 -14.03 -10.91 -14.96
C ARG A 138 -13.87 -11.58 -13.59
N ALA A 139 -13.29 -10.88 -12.62
CA ALA A 139 -13.16 -11.38 -11.26
C ALA A 139 -14.54 -11.58 -10.59
N ARG A 140 -15.46 -10.62 -10.77
CA ARG A 140 -16.86 -10.72 -10.29
C ARG A 140 -17.60 -11.91 -10.89
N LEU A 141 -17.50 -12.15 -12.20
CA LEU A 141 -18.10 -13.31 -12.86
C LEU A 141 -17.60 -14.65 -12.27
N ARG A 142 -16.38 -14.69 -11.77
CA ARG A 142 -15.81 -15.86 -11.09
C ARG A 142 -16.10 -15.87 -9.57
N GLN A 143 -16.88 -14.93 -9.08
CA GLN A 143 -17.19 -14.76 -7.65
C GLN A 143 -15.92 -14.63 -6.80
N ARG A 144 -14.91 -13.93 -7.32
CA ARG A 144 -13.64 -13.65 -6.61
C ARG A 144 -13.55 -12.16 -6.31
N PRO A 145 -13.73 -11.74 -5.05
CA PRO A 145 -13.62 -10.35 -4.66
C PRO A 145 -12.20 -9.82 -4.91
N VAL A 146 -12.14 -8.58 -5.36
CA VAL A 146 -10.89 -7.83 -5.55
C VAL A 146 -10.97 -6.57 -4.71
N VAL A 147 -9.97 -6.37 -3.85
CA VAL A 147 -9.76 -5.13 -3.09
C VAL A 147 -8.62 -4.36 -3.74
N LEU A 148 -8.90 -3.16 -4.23
CA LEU A 148 -7.87 -2.24 -4.69
C LEU A 148 -7.17 -1.60 -3.48
N PHE A 149 -5.86 -1.77 -3.40
CA PHE A 149 -5.03 -1.23 -2.33
C PHE A 149 -4.22 -0.04 -2.83
N ASN A 150 -4.47 1.12 -2.23
CA ASN A 150 -3.83 2.38 -2.62
C ASN A 150 -4.01 2.71 -4.12
N ARG A 151 -5.12 2.32 -4.67
CA ARG A 151 -5.57 2.61 -6.03
C ARG A 151 -6.98 3.17 -6.00
N HIS A 152 -7.29 4.00 -6.98
CA HIS A 152 -8.59 4.66 -7.10
C HIS A 152 -9.42 4.03 -8.20
N SER A 153 -10.72 3.86 -7.94
CA SER A 153 -11.76 3.55 -8.93
C SER A 153 -12.95 4.45 -8.67
N GLU A 154 -13.56 4.94 -9.73
CA GLU A 154 -14.81 5.70 -9.64
C GLU A 154 -16.04 4.79 -9.51
N ASP A 155 -15.89 3.50 -9.84
CA ASP A 155 -16.94 2.51 -9.69
C ASP A 155 -17.26 2.27 -8.22
N ALA A 156 -18.47 2.62 -7.80
CA ALA A 156 -18.95 2.48 -6.42
C ALA A 156 -19.00 1.03 -5.92
N ASP A 157 -19.05 0.06 -6.84
CA ASP A 157 -19.11 -1.36 -6.52
C ASP A 157 -17.73 -1.99 -6.29
N VAL A 158 -16.66 -1.24 -6.50
CA VAL A 158 -15.28 -1.72 -6.30
C VAL A 158 -14.87 -1.55 -4.85
N LEU A 159 -14.37 -2.63 -4.25
CA LEU A 159 -13.76 -2.57 -2.93
C LEU A 159 -12.42 -1.84 -3.04
N GLN A 160 -12.25 -0.79 -2.27
CA GLN A 160 -11.01 -0.03 -2.30
C GLN A 160 -10.61 0.49 -0.92
N VAL A 161 -9.33 0.41 -0.63
CA VAL A 161 -8.71 0.98 0.56
C VAL A 161 -7.54 1.85 0.10
N ALA A 162 -7.56 3.12 0.47
CA ALA A 162 -6.52 4.06 0.08
C ALA A 162 -6.24 5.10 1.16
N CYS A 163 -5.09 5.73 1.08
CA CYS A 163 -4.83 6.99 1.78
C CYS A 163 -5.73 8.09 1.18
N ASP A 164 -6.22 9.00 2.01
CA ASP A 164 -6.89 10.22 1.56
C ASP A 164 -5.84 11.20 1.01
N HIS A 165 -5.39 10.91 -0.20
CA HIS A 165 -4.37 11.71 -0.90
C HIS A 165 -4.81 13.16 -1.12
N ALA A 166 -6.11 13.37 -1.37
CA ALA A 166 -6.65 14.68 -1.65
C ALA A 166 -6.53 15.60 -0.43
N ASN A 167 -7.07 15.17 0.71
CA ASN A 167 -7.01 15.97 1.92
C ASN A 167 -5.58 16.15 2.44
N ALA A 168 -4.74 15.12 2.35
CA ALA A 168 -3.33 15.21 2.75
C ALA A 168 -2.55 16.23 1.92
N ALA A 169 -2.74 16.25 0.60
CA ALA A 169 -2.10 17.22 -0.30
C ALA A 169 -2.60 18.65 -0.06
N ARG A 170 -3.89 18.82 0.17
CA ARG A 170 -4.49 20.13 0.53
C ARG A 170 -3.97 20.66 1.87
N LEU A 171 -3.85 19.78 2.88
CA LEU A 171 -3.26 20.13 4.16
C LEU A 171 -1.81 20.60 3.99
N LEU A 172 -0.98 19.85 3.25
CA LEU A 172 0.42 20.19 2.98
C LEU A 172 0.52 21.56 2.30
N ALA A 173 -0.28 21.83 1.25
CA ALA A 173 -0.32 23.12 0.58
C ALA A 173 -0.68 24.28 1.53
N SER A 174 -1.69 24.04 2.40
CA SER A 174 -2.13 25.05 3.38
C SER A 174 -1.04 25.36 4.41
N ARG A 175 -0.33 24.33 4.92
CA ARG A 175 0.75 24.51 5.89
C ARG A 175 1.95 25.27 5.31
N LEU A 176 2.34 24.97 4.07
CA LEU A 176 3.41 25.67 3.37
C LEU A 176 3.03 27.12 3.08
N PHE A 177 1.80 27.38 2.64
CA PHE A 177 1.32 28.74 2.41
C PHE A 177 1.27 29.55 3.72
N ALA A 178 0.80 28.96 4.82
CA ALA A 178 0.77 29.60 6.14
C ALA A 178 2.17 29.94 6.66
N ALA A 179 3.18 29.13 6.32
CA ALA A 179 4.60 29.40 6.62
C ALA A 179 5.18 30.58 5.82
N GLY A 180 4.41 31.21 4.94
CA GLY A 180 4.84 32.38 4.19
C GLY A 180 5.32 32.11 2.76
N HIS A 181 5.37 30.86 2.34
CA HIS A 181 5.77 30.53 0.97
C HIS A 181 4.73 31.00 -0.07
N ARG A 182 5.22 31.54 -1.18
CA ARG A 182 4.38 32.08 -2.27
C ARG A 182 4.77 31.57 -3.66
N ARG A 183 5.98 31.06 -3.85
CA ARG A 183 6.49 30.55 -5.13
C ARG A 183 6.72 29.05 -5.02
N PHE A 184 5.93 28.29 -5.78
CA PHE A 184 5.89 26.85 -5.72
C PHE A 184 6.29 26.23 -7.06
N ALA A 185 6.90 25.06 -6.99
CA ALA A 185 7.04 24.14 -8.10
C ALA A 185 6.57 22.75 -7.68
N VAL A 186 6.13 21.95 -8.65
CA VAL A 186 5.73 20.57 -8.44
C VAL A 186 6.46 19.62 -9.37
N VAL A 187 6.88 18.47 -8.84
CA VAL A 187 7.39 17.34 -9.62
C VAL A 187 6.30 16.27 -9.58
N THR A 188 5.64 16.06 -10.73
CA THR A 188 4.55 15.08 -10.85
C THR A 188 5.13 13.67 -11.00
N GLY A 189 4.29 12.64 -10.87
CA GLY A 189 4.61 11.32 -11.43
C GLY A 189 4.31 11.28 -12.93
N PRO A 190 4.35 10.06 -13.53
CA PRO A 190 3.97 9.86 -14.92
C PRO A 190 2.57 10.39 -15.21
N HIS A 191 2.35 10.85 -16.43
CA HIS A 191 1.09 11.43 -16.88
C HIS A 191 -0.14 10.52 -16.64
N ASP A 192 0.05 9.22 -16.73
CA ASP A 192 -0.99 8.20 -16.52
C ASP A 192 -1.08 7.66 -15.07
N GLY A 193 -0.35 8.28 -14.14
CA GLY A 193 -0.31 7.89 -12.74
C GLY A 193 -1.48 8.47 -11.91
N PRO A 194 -2.58 7.75 -11.68
CA PRO A 194 -3.79 8.30 -11.04
C PRO A 194 -3.53 8.81 -9.61
N VAL A 195 -2.62 8.18 -8.87
CA VAL A 195 -2.29 8.58 -7.50
C VAL A 195 -1.50 9.89 -7.50
N SER A 196 -0.56 10.07 -8.44
CA SER A 196 0.18 11.33 -8.60
C SER A 196 -0.76 12.47 -8.96
N THR A 197 -1.67 12.23 -9.90
CA THR A 197 -2.68 13.21 -10.32
C THR A 197 -3.52 13.66 -9.12
N LEU A 198 -4.03 12.74 -8.29
CA LEU A 198 -4.78 13.08 -7.08
C LEU A 198 -3.98 13.97 -6.13
N ARG A 199 -2.70 13.65 -5.88
CA ARG A 199 -1.83 14.43 -4.98
C ARG A 199 -1.58 15.83 -5.54
N VAL A 200 -1.13 15.89 -6.80
CA VAL A 200 -0.70 17.14 -7.44
C VAL A 200 -1.89 18.07 -7.70
N ASP A 201 -3.00 17.56 -8.24
CA ASP A 201 -4.15 18.40 -8.57
C ASP A 201 -4.79 18.99 -7.31
N ASN A 202 -4.89 18.23 -6.23
CA ASN A 202 -5.43 18.74 -4.96
C ASN A 202 -4.48 19.73 -4.27
N PHE A 203 -3.15 19.52 -4.39
CA PHE A 203 -2.16 20.49 -3.93
C PHE A 203 -2.30 21.80 -4.70
N LEU A 204 -2.35 21.76 -6.02
CA LEU A 204 -2.48 22.92 -6.90
C LEU A 204 -3.84 23.62 -6.74
N ALA A 205 -4.93 22.87 -6.65
CA ALA A 205 -6.26 23.41 -6.40
C ALA A 205 -6.28 24.21 -5.09
N ARG A 206 -5.66 23.67 -4.03
CA ARG A 206 -5.57 24.38 -2.76
C ARG A 206 -4.72 25.64 -2.84
N LEU A 207 -3.58 25.60 -3.52
CA LEU A 207 -2.77 26.80 -3.76
C LEU A 207 -3.55 27.85 -4.55
N ALA A 208 -4.32 27.45 -5.56
CA ALA A 208 -5.14 28.37 -6.36
C ALA A 208 -6.23 29.05 -5.51
N GLU A 209 -6.89 28.31 -4.61
CA GLU A 209 -7.83 28.87 -3.62
C GLU A 209 -7.18 29.89 -2.69
N LEU A 210 -5.91 29.69 -2.35
CA LEU A 210 -5.11 30.59 -1.52
C LEU A 210 -4.52 31.76 -2.32
N GLY A 211 -4.84 31.89 -3.60
CA GLY A 211 -4.40 33.00 -4.46
C GLY A 211 -3.05 32.81 -5.14
N VAL A 212 -2.38 31.65 -4.98
CA VAL A 212 -1.11 31.37 -5.65
C VAL A 212 -1.36 31.07 -7.14
N ARG A 213 -0.54 31.65 -8.01
CA ARG A 213 -0.61 31.48 -9.47
C ARG A 213 0.78 31.14 -10.02
N GLY A 214 0.82 30.58 -11.22
CA GLY A 214 2.08 30.38 -11.95
C GLY A 214 2.98 29.31 -11.34
N VAL A 215 2.43 28.20 -10.78
CA VAL A 215 3.19 27.09 -10.24
C VAL A 215 3.92 26.35 -11.37
N ALA A 216 5.25 26.28 -11.30
CA ALA A 216 6.06 25.54 -12.27
C ALA A 216 5.85 24.03 -12.11
N LYS A 217 5.78 23.31 -13.23
CA LYS A 217 5.59 21.85 -13.25
C LYS A 217 6.73 21.16 -13.98
N TYR A 218 7.13 20.01 -13.47
CA TYR A 218 8.05 19.09 -14.13
C TYR A 218 7.47 17.68 -14.03
N GLU A 219 7.40 16.96 -15.15
CA GLU A 219 6.95 15.59 -15.20
C GLU A 219 8.10 14.66 -14.82
N GLY A 220 7.90 13.87 -13.77
CA GLY A 220 8.79 12.82 -13.30
C GLY A 220 8.19 11.44 -13.58
N ASP A 221 8.87 10.41 -13.07
CA ASP A 221 8.56 9.01 -13.32
C ASP A 221 8.59 8.17 -12.01
N TYR A 222 8.45 8.82 -10.86
CA TYR A 222 8.60 8.28 -9.51
C TYR A 222 10.02 7.84 -9.14
N HIS A 223 11.03 8.01 -10.00
CA HIS A 223 12.42 7.67 -9.71
C HIS A 223 13.21 8.87 -9.19
N TYR A 224 14.25 8.55 -8.41
CA TYR A 224 15.18 9.54 -7.88
C TYR A 224 15.80 10.42 -8.98
N GLU A 225 16.17 9.81 -10.11
CA GLU A 225 16.83 10.47 -11.23
C GLU A 225 15.97 11.56 -11.85
N SER A 226 14.67 11.34 -11.98
CA SER A 226 13.74 12.36 -12.49
C SER A 226 13.57 13.52 -11.51
N GLY A 227 13.61 13.23 -10.20
CA GLY A 227 13.64 14.28 -9.18
C GLY A 227 14.91 15.13 -9.26
N HIS A 228 16.07 14.50 -9.44
CA HIS A 228 17.34 15.21 -9.65
C HIS A 228 17.29 16.10 -10.91
N ALA A 229 16.83 15.57 -12.03
CA ALA A 229 16.67 16.33 -13.27
C ALA A 229 15.69 17.49 -13.13
N ALA A 230 14.58 17.27 -12.40
CA ALA A 230 13.62 18.33 -12.10
C ALA A 230 14.25 19.50 -11.35
N ALA A 231 15.06 19.22 -10.32
CA ALA A 231 15.75 20.25 -9.57
C ALA A 231 16.71 21.05 -10.45
N MET A 232 17.50 20.38 -11.29
CA MET A 232 18.43 21.05 -12.24
C MET A 232 17.67 22.00 -13.18
N LYS A 233 16.44 21.68 -13.58
CA LYS A 233 15.63 22.50 -14.45
C LYS A 233 14.86 23.60 -13.71
N LEU A 234 14.31 23.31 -12.54
CA LEU A 234 13.43 24.22 -11.79
C LEU A 234 14.21 25.20 -10.90
N LEU A 235 15.37 24.79 -10.37
CA LEU A 235 16.12 25.52 -9.35
C LEU A 235 17.45 26.11 -9.84
N ALA A 236 17.99 25.66 -10.98
CA ALA A 236 19.17 26.29 -11.57
C ALA A 236 18.95 27.79 -11.74
N ALA A 237 19.99 28.55 -11.47
CA ALA A 237 19.92 30.01 -11.65
C ALA A 237 19.45 30.32 -13.06
N ALA A 238 18.29 30.93 -13.15
CA ALA A 238 17.82 31.45 -14.42
C ALA A 238 18.89 32.40 -14.98
N PRO A 239 19.20 32.37 -16.28
CA PRO A 239 20.04 33.41 -16.88
C PRO A 239 19.50 34.79 -16.48
N LEU A 240 20.37 35.77 -16.30
CA LEU A 240 20.10 37.15 -15.82
C LEU A 240 18.87 37.86 -16.42
N ARG A 241 18.20 37.25 -17.40
CA ARG A 241 16.99 37.72 -18.08
C ARG A 241 15.71 36.96 -17.78
N ALA A 242 15.71 35.96 -16.89
CA ALA A 242 14.48 35.23 -16.58
C ALA A 242 13.60 36.05 -15.64
N LEU A 243 12.39 36.33 -16.10
CA LEU A 243 11.39 37.17 -15.43
C LEU A 243 10.75 36.47 -14.20
N SER A 244 11.09 35.21 -13.94
CA SER A 244 10.49 34.44 -12.82
C SER A 244 11.52 34.14 -11.76
N PRO A 245 11.29 34.55 -10.51
CA PRO A 245 12.15 34.20 -9.38
C PRO A 245 12.07 32.69 -9.10
N ARG A 246 13.19 32.15 -8.55
CA ARG A 246 13.28 30.72 -8.14
C ARG A 246 12.11 30.31 -7.24
N PRO A 247 11.58 29.08 -7.37
CA PRO A 247 10.64 28.53 -6.42
C PRO A 247 11.21 28.48 -5.00
N GLU A 248 10.36 28.77 -4.01
CA GLU A 248 10.68 28.65 -2.56
C GLU A 248 10.39 27.25 -2.05
N VAL A 249 9.50 26.54 -2.73
CA VAL A 249 9.07 25.18 -2.38
C VAL A 249 9.01 24.32 -3.63
N VAL A 250 9.55 23.08 -3.50
CA VAL A 250 9.33 22.01 -4.48
C VAL A 250 8.55 20.89 -3.80
N PHE A 251 7.32 20.67 -4.24
CA PHE A 251 6.52 19.49 -3.87
C PHE A 251 6.74 18.39 -4.89
N CYS A 252 7.13 17.21 -4.43
CA CYS A 252 7.27 15.99 -5.24
C CYS A 252 6.14 15.03 -4.94
N ALA A 253 5.57 14.42 -5.98
CA ALA A 253 4.46 13.49 -5.86
C ALA A 253 4.82 12.20 -5.07
N ASN A 254 6.13 11.89 -4.92
CA ASN A 254 6.62 10.85 -4.01
C ASN A 254 7.98 11.24 -3.38
N ASP A 255 8.38 10.48 -2.38
CA ASP A 255 9.62 10.73 -1.65
C ASP A 255 10.89 10.41 -2.47
N ALA A 256 10.85 9.40 -3.34
CA ALA A 256 12.03 9.04 -4.13
C ALA A 256 12.47 10.22 -5.03
N MET A 257 11.53 10.88 -5.71
CA MET A 257 11.82 12.11 -6.46
C MET A 257 12.25 13.25 -5.52
N ALA A 258 11.63 13.39 -4.33
CA ALA A 258 12.02 14.41 -3.37
C ALA A 258 13.47 14.25 -2.89
N LEU A 259 13.96 13.04 -2.70
CA LEU A 259 15.37 12.78 -2.40
C LEU A 259 16.30 13.19 -3.55
N GLY A 260 15.87 12.94 -4.79
CA GLY A 260 16.58 13.42 -5.98
C GLY A 260 16.69 14.94 -6.01
N VAL A 261 15.57 15.64 -5.76
CA VAL A 261 15.54 17.13 -5.65
C VAL A 261 16.45 17.60 -4.52
N LEU A 262 16.41 16.99 -3.34
CA LEU A 262 17.25 17.35 -2.20
C LEU A 262 18.74 17.25 -2.53
N ASN A 263 19.16 16.15 -3.15
CA ASN A 263 20.55 15.96 -3.49
C ASN A 263 21.01 16.95 -4.57
N ALA A 264 20.23 17.18 -5.62
CA ALA A 264 20.55 18.16 -6.64
C ALA A 264 20.63 19.59 -6.05
N ALA A 265 19.66 19.97 -5.22
CA ALA A 265 19.66 21.26 -4.55
C ALA A 265 20.93 21.48 -3.71
N ARG A 266 21.25 20.50 -2.83
CA ARG A 266 22.38 20.65 -1.89
C ARG A 266 23.75 20.53 -2.53
N PHE A 267 23.95 19.57 -3.42
CA PHE A 267 25.28 19.18 -3.91
C PHE A 267 25.60 19.66 -5.33
N ALA A 268 24.58 19.75 -6.23
CA ALA A 268 24.80 20.25 -7.58
C ALA A 268 24.59 21.75 -7.69
N LEU A 269 23.57 22.29 -7.00
CA LEU A 269 23.21 23.70 -7.05
C LEU A 269 23.68 24.49 -5.83
N MET A 270 24.28 23.83 -4.84
CA MET A 270 24.82 24.43 -3.62
C MET A 270 23.80 25.27 -2.84
N LEU A 271 22.53 24.88 -2.88
CA LEU A 271 21.43 25.54 -2.18
C LEU A 271 21.31 25.03 -0.75
N ARG A 272 21.02 25.91 0.17
CA ARG A 272 20.69 25.55 1.55
C ARG A 272 19.23 25.12 1.64
N VAL A 273 19.00 23.90 2.10
CA VAL A 273 17.68 23.37 2.36
C VAL A 273 17.50 23.32 3.87
N PRO A 274 16.48 23.96 4.45
CA PRO A 274 15.30 24.56 3.81
C PRO A 274 15.43 26.07 3.51
N SER A 275 16.54 26.75 3.83
CA SER A 275 16.61 28.22 3.84
C SER A 275 16.48 28.87 2.46
N ASP A 276 17.07 28.28 1.41
CA ASP A 276 16.99 28.81 0.02
C ASP A 276 15.85 28.16 -0.76
N VAL A 277 15.48 26.90 -0.41
CA VAL A 277 14.38 26.14 -0.99
C VAL A 277 13.91 25.07 -0.02
N SER A 278 12.62 24.98 0.22
CA SER A 278 11.96 23.88 0.92
C SER A 278 11.65 22.74 -0.05
N VAL A 279 11.86 21.50 0.38
CA VAL A 279 11.52 20.30 -0.40
C VAL A 279 10.61 19.42 0.41
N VAL A 280 9.48 19.02 -0.19
CA VAL A 280 8.49 18.16 0.45
C VAL A 280 8.13 17.00 -0.46
N GLY A 281 7.91 15.83 0.14
CA GLY A 281 7.57 14.60 -0.54
C GLY A 281 6.20 14.06 -0.15
N PHE A 282 6.01 12.77 -0.46
CA PHE A 282 4.85 11.98 -0.09
C PHE A 282 5.28 10.50 0.02
N ASP A 283 4.90 9.78 1.07
CA ASP A 283 4.98 8.34 1.38
C ASP A 283 5.68 8.04 2.72
N ASP A 284 6.60 8.87 3.19
CA ASP A 284 7.46 8.66 4.36
C ASP A 284 8.33 7.40 4.26
N ILE A 285 9.04 7.26 3.13
CA ILE A 285 9.94 6.12 2.91
C ILE A 285 11.11 6.10 3.91
N PRO A 286 11.66 4.92 4.26
CA PRO A 286 12.75 4.82 5.25
C PRO A 286 13.98 5.68 4.93
N ALA A 287 14.33 5.83 3.65
CA ALA A 287 15.46 6.65 3.22
C ALA A 287 15.28 8.12 3.60
N GLY A 288 14.06 8.67 3.46
CA GLY A 288 13.73 10.07 3.78
C GLY A 288 13.88 10.44 5.26
N ARG A 289 13.84 9.45 6.15
CA ARG A 289 14.00 9.61 7.61
C ARG A 289 15.45 9.78 8.04
N ARG A 290 16.42 9.44 7.19
CA ARG A 290 17.84 9.46 7.52
C ARG A 290 18.33 10.90 7.79
N PRO A 291 19.30 11.10 8.69
CA PRO A 291 19.84 12.43 9.01
C PRO A 291 20.33 13.22 7.80
N ALA A 292 20.81 12.54 6.76
CA ALA A 292 21.24 13.18 5.52
C ALA A 292 20.10 13.88 4.76
N TYR A 293 18.84 13.42 4.94
CA TYR A 293 17.70 13.95 4.23
C TYR A 293 16.74 14.72 5.13
N LEU A 294 16.28 14.11 6.22
CA LEU A 294 15.26 14.66 7.11
C LEU A 294 14.09 15.22 6.34
N LEU A 295 13.55 14.39 5.41
CA LEU A 295 12.53 14.81 4.46
C LEU A 295 11.19 15.05 5.17
N THR A 296 10.64 16.25 5.00
CA THR A 296 9.26 16.58 5.34
C THR A 296 8.35 15.96 4.30
N THR A 297 7.37 15.19 4.71
CA THR A 297 6.55 14.36 3.83
C THR A 297 5.20 14.03 4.45
N VAL A 298 4.33 13.37 3.70
CA VAL A 298 3.09 12.78 4.19
C VAL A 298 3.27 11.29 4.38
N ARG A 299 3.06 10.80 5.61
CA ARG A 299 3.04 9.37 5.92
C ARG A 299 1.69 8.78 5.58
N GLN A 300 1.68 7.73 4.77
CA GLN A 300 0.50 6.93 4.52
C GLN A 300 0.27 5.92 5.65
N PRO A 301 -0.99 5.68 6.07
CA PRO A 301 -1.32 4.74 7.16
C PRO A 301 -1.36 3.29 6.65
N PHE A 302 -0.25 2.77 6.08
CA PHE A 302 -0.21 1.47 5.40
C PHE A 302 -0.66 0.29 6.27
N GLU A 303 -0.35 0.30 7.57
CA GLU A 303 -0.78 -0.75 8.50
C GLU A 303 -2.31 -0.77 8.62
N GLN A 304 -2.93 0.38 8.86
CA GLN A 304 -4.38 0.50 8.94
C GLN A 304 -5.04 0.16 7.60
N MET A 305 -4.41 0.54 6.48
CA MET A 305 -4.89 0.20 5.14
C MET A 305 -4.83 -1.32 4.90
N ALA A 306 -3.75 -1.99 5.30
CA ALA A 306 -3.58 -3.44 5.13
C ALA A 306 -4.64 -4.21 5.95
N ASN A 307 -4.85 -3.82 7.20
CA ASN A 307 -5.87 -4.40 8.07
C ASN A 307 -7.28 -4.20 7.49
N ALA A 308 -7.59 -3.00 7.00
CA ALA A 308 -8.88 -2.73 6.37
C ALA A 308 -9.08 -3.53 5.08
N ALA A 309 -8.04 -3.68 4.26
CA ALA A 309 -8.12 -4.45 3.01
C ALA A 309 -8.34 -5.95 3.27
N ALA A 310 -7.61 -6.53 4.23
CA ALA A 310 -7.77 -7.93 4.62
C ALA A 310 -9.17 -8.18 5.20
N LEU A 311 -9.67 -7.30 6.05
CA LEU A 311 -11.01 -7.39 6.64
C LEU A 311 -12.11 -7.29 5.57
N LEU A 312 -12.03 -6.29 4.67
CA LEU A 312 -12.98 -6.15 3.56
C LEU A 312 -13.01 -7.41 2.68
N LEU A 313 -11.84 -7.95 2.38
CA LEU A 313 -11.74 -9.17 1.59
C LEU A 313 -12.38 -10.36 2.30
N HIS A 314 -12.06 -10.53 3.60
CA HIS A 314 -12.62 -11.60 4.43
C HIS A 314 -14.16 -11.54 4.47
N GLN A 315 -14.71 -10.36 4.72
CA GLN A 315 -16.16 -10.16 4.73
C GLN A 315 -16.81 -10.54 3.40
N GLN A 316 -16.19 -10.18 2.27
CA GLN A 316 -16.73 -10.53 0.95
C GLN A 316 -16.58 -12.01 0.61
N VAL A 317 -15.50 -12.67 1.02
CA VAL A 317 -15.32 -14.12 0.86
C VAL A 317 -16.35 -14.88 1.68
N ASP A 318 -16.72 -14.37 2.85
CA ASP A 318 -17.72 -15.00 3.75
C ASP A 318 -19.16 -14.52 3.51
N ASP A 319 -19.36 -13.71 2.46
CA ASP A 319 -20.67 -13.12 2.09
C ASP A 319 -21.31 -12.33 3.25
N VAL A 320 -20.45 -11.65 4.04
CA VAL A 320 -20.88 -10.76 5.12
C VAL A 320 -21.08 -9.36 4.57
N PRO A 321 -22.22 -8.70 4.87
CA PRO A 321 -22.45 -7.33 4.43
C PRO A 321 -21.35 -6.38 4.92
N THR A 322 -20.81 -5.57 4.01
CA THR A 322 -19.81 -4.55 4.33
C THR A 322 -20.47 -3.17 4.46
N PRO A 323 -20.18 -2.40 5.51
CA PRO A 323 -20.78 -1.07 5.70
C PRO A 323 -20.33 -0.05 4.65
N SER A 324 -19.14 -0.24 4.09
CA SER A 324 -18.59 0.60 3.03
C SER A 324 -17.68 -0.21 2.12
N ARG A 325 -17.79 0.01 0.82
CA ARG A 325 -16.88 -0.56 -0.19
C ARG A 325 -15.63 0.28 -0.39
N ARG A 326 -15.65 1.52 0.08
CA ARG A 326 -14.55 2.48 -0.04
C ARG A 326 -14.11 2.94 1.34
N VAL A 327 -12.83 2.66 1.67
CA VAL A 327 -12.19 3.07 2.92
C VAL A 327 -11.07 4.05 2.58
N LEU A 328 -11.23 5.30 3.00
CA LEU A 328 -10.20 6.34 2.90
C LEU A 328 -9.64 6.63 4.29
N LEU A 329 -8.33 6.54 4.43
CA LEU A 329 -7.63 6.74 5.69
C LEU A 329 -6.74 7.98 5.63
N ALA A 330 -6.77 8.80 6.67
CA ALA A 330 -6.03 10.06 6.69
C ALA A 330 -4.51 9.83 6.69
N GLY A 331 -3.80 10.51 5.78
CA GLY A 331 -2.35 10.63 5.83
C GLY A 331 -1.91 11.60 6.92
N THR A 332 -0.74 11.40 7.48
CA THR A 332 -0.15 12.25 8.53
C THR A 332 1.00 13.07 7.96
N LEU A 333 0.95 14.39 8.11
CA LEU A 333 2.09 15.26 7.78
C LEU A 333 3.22 15.02 8.79
N ILE A 334 4.40 14.69 8.28
CA ILE A 334 5.61 14.47 9.06
C ILE A 334 6.57 15.61 8.78
N GLU A 335 6.70 16.50 9.74
CA GLU A 335 7.60 17.64 9.65
C GLU A 335 9.02 17.24 10.04
N ARG A 336 9.98 17.60 9.18
CA ARG A 336 11.43 17.37 9.38
C ARG A 336 12.23 18.58 8.88
N GLY A 337 13.51 18.38 8.62
CA GLY A 337 14.45 19.46 8.29
C GLY A 337 14.47 19.92 6.85
N SER A 338 13.68 19.37 5.92
CA SER A 338 13.76 19.74 4.50
C SER A 338 12.80 20.86 4.07
N ALA A 339 11.90 21.28 4.94
CA ALA A 339 10.97 22.37 4.65
C ALA A 339 10.76 23.28 5.85
N GLN A 340 10.55 24.57 5.57
CA GLN A 340 10.09 25.52 6.58
C GLN A 340 8.58 25.45 6.66
N LEU A 341 8.09 25.03 7.84
CA LEU A 341 6.67 25.04 8.20
C LEU A 341 6.50 25.85 9.48
N LEU A 342 5.36 26.48 9.66
CA LEU A 342 5.04 27.06 10.97
C LEU A 342 4.78 25.90 11.95
N PRO A 343 5.30 25.97 13.18
CA PRO A 343 4.93 25.03 14.22
C PRO A 343 3.40 25.03 14.39
N ASP A 344 2.82 23.87 14.71
CA ASP A 344 1.43 23.82 15.11
C ASP A 344 1.23 24.81 16.27
N SER A 345 0.22 25.70 16.16
CA SER A 345 -0.20 26.45 17.33
C SER A 345 -0.49 25.44 18.44
N PRO A 346 0.13 25.55 19.63
CA PRO A 346 -0.20 24.65 20.72
C PRO A 346 -1.71 24.70 20.90
N ALA A 347 -2.36 23.54 20.87
CA ALA A 347 -3.77 23.43 21.17
C ALA A 347 -4.03 24.22 22.45
N ARG A 348 -4.89 25.22 22.39
CA ARG A 348 -5.32 25.95 23.60
C ARG A 348 -5.97 24.89 24.49
N HIS A 349 -5.21 24.42 25.47
CA HIS A 349 -5.81 23.76 26.61
C HIS A 349 -6.67 24.85 27.29
N GLU A 350 -7.93 24.89 26.94
CA GLU A 350 -8.92 25.56 27.78
C GLU A 350 -8.91 24.85 29.13
N GLY A 351 -8.17 25.47 30.06
CA GLY A 351 -8.16 25.05 31.44
C GLY A 351 -9.58 25.22 31.99
N HIS A 352 -10.25 24.10 32.24
CA HIS A 352 -11.36 24.10 33.15
C HIS A 352 -10.79 24.39 34.55
N ALA A 353 -10.85 25.64 34.94
CA ALA A 353 -10.74 26.03 36.33
C ALA A 353 -11.94 25.42 37.05
N ALA A 354 -11.70 24.45 37.91
CA ALA A 354 -12.63 23.97 38.88
C ALA A 354 -12.76 25.03 40.01
N TYR A 355 -13.99 25.42 40.29
CA TYR A 355 -14.40 25.90 41.60
C TYR A 355 -15.02 24.74 42.37
#